data_83fce188c5e392496a9165a0b8e6b272
#
_entry.id   83fce188c5e392496a9165a0b8e6b272
#
_cell.length_a   1.000
_cell.length_b   1.000
_cell.length_c   1.000
_cell.angle_alpha   90.00
_cell.angle_beta   90.00
_cell.angle_gamma   90.00
#
_symmetry.space_group_name_H-M   'P 1'
#
loop_
_entity.id
_entity.type
_entity.pdbx_description
1 polymer ?
#
loop_
_entity_poly.entity_id
_entity_poly.type
_entity_poly.pdbx_seq_one_letter_code
_entity_poly.pdbx_strand_id
1 'polypeptide(L)'
;MKKVTILILSTLAFSFAFAQTQMHVWTGGVETVFDIAAVDSITFDGNVIEGIGRFSVSDTTLVTFSKGNLQYHPKNDEWRFADHQTDFVGNSNANISPTYDGWIDLFGKGTGNNPTCCSNVHADYAVSVDWGVNTIGNDAPNTWRSLTYSEWSYLLNTRDNASALCGVAQVAGVNGMVFLPDNW
;
A
#
# COMPACT_ATOMS: atom_id res chain seq x y z
N MET A 1 51.34 -1.60 23.05
CA MET A 1 50.18 -2.34 23.56
C MET A 1 48.80 -1.73 23.27
N LYS A 2 48.69 -0.49 22.78
CA LYS A 2 47.37 0.13 22.49
C LYS A 2 46.72 -0.27 21.13
N LYS A 3 47.51 -0.85 20.23
CA LYS A 3 46.97 -1.19 18.86
C LYS A 3 46.27 -2.55 18.78
N VAL A 4 46.54 -3.48 19.67
CA VAL A 4 45.96 -4.83 19.67
C VAL A 4 44.51 -4.84 20.19
N THR A 5 44.19 -3.94 21.13
CA THR A 5 42.85 -3.85 21.73
C THR A 5 41.81 -3.30 20.77
N ILE A 6 42.21 -2.46 19.80
CA ILE A 6 41.30 -1.88 18.81
C ILE A 6 40.95 -2.89 17.71
N LEU A 7 41.88 -3.79 17.35
CA LEU A 7 41.65 -4.80 16.32
C LEU A 7 40.71 -5.92 16.80
N ILE A 8 40.79 -6.25 18.11
CA ILE A 8 39.88 -7.25 18.71
C ILE A 8 38.45 -6.67 18.83
N LEU A 9 38.33 -5.37 19.11
CA LEU A 9 37.02 -4.72 19.19
C LEU A 9 36.33 -4.61 17.82
N SER A 10 37.09 -4.39 16.73
CA SER A 10 36.53 -4.32 15.38
C SER A 10 36.06 -5.68 14.83
N THR A 11 36.75 -6.77 15.20
CA THR A 11 36.31 -8.13 14.81
C THR A 11 35.15 -8.62 15.65
N LEU A 12 35.01 -8.23 16.92
CA LEU A 12 33.80 -8.53 17.69
C LEU A 12 32.58 -7.75 17.18
N ALA A 13 32.75 -6.47 16.80
CA ALA A 13 31.65 -5.67 16.27
C ALA A 13 31.08 -6.25 14.94
N PHE A 14 31.92 -6.89 14.13
CA PHE A 14 31.45 -7.55 12.89
C PHE A 14 30.72 -8.87 13.15
N SER A 15 30.99 -9.55 14.26
CA SER A 15 30.35 -10.81 14.63
C SER A 15 28.95 -10.62 15.22
N PHE A 16 28.63 -9.43 15.71
CA PHE A 16 27.30 -9.12 16.27
C PHE A 16 26.28 -8.58 15.25
N ALA A 17 26.70 -8.32 14.02
CA ALA A 17 25.81 -7.82 12.99
C ALA A 17 24.86 -8.88 12.39
N PHE A 18 24.94 -10.15 12.83
CA PHE A 18 24.26 -11.26 12.17
C PHE A 18 23.26 -12.06 13.01
N ALA A 19 22.97 -11.64 14.23
CA ALA A 19 21.94 -12.37 14.99
C ALA A 19 21.17 -11.43 15.92
N GLN A 20 20.16 -10.74 15.41
CA GLN A 20 19.04 -10.41 16.26
C GLN A 20 18.30 -11.71 16.54
N THR A 21 18.52 -12.30 17.69
CA THR A 21 17.87 -13.52 18.14
C THR A 21 16.61 -13.24 18.96
N GLN A 22 16.33 -11.97 19.24
CA GLN A 22 15.25 -11.55 20.11
C GLN A 22 14.42 -10.44 19.48
N MET A 23 13.11 -10.58 19.63
CA MET A 23 12.12 -9.55 19.31
C MET A 23 11.69 -8.88 20.61
N HIS A 24 11.81 -7.56 20.68
CA HIS A 24 11.43 -6.75 21.82
C HIS A 24 10.08 -6.07 21.53
N VAL A 25 9.07 -6.35 22.35
CA VAL A 25 7.73 -5.74 22.24
C VAL A 25 7.49 -4.85 23.46
N TRP A 26 7.20 -3.59 23.23
CA TRP A 26 6.93 -2.61 24.27
C TRP A 26 5.42 -2.34 24.36
N THR A 27 4.83 -2.52 25.55
CA THR A 27 3.41 -2.24 25.80
C THR A 27 3.28 -1.45 27.10
N GLY A 28 2.75 -0.24 27.02
CA GLY A 28 2.58 0.61 28.21
C GLY A 28 3.87 0.92 28.97
N GLY A 29 5.01 0.97 28.27
CA GLY A 29 6.32 1.19 28.89
C GLY A 29 6.97 -0.07 29.48
N VAL A 30 6.37 -1.24 29.32
CA VAL A 30 6.90 -2.54 29.74
C VAL A 30 7.43 -3.30 28.53
N GLU A 31 8.66 -3.76 28.62
CA GLU A 31 9.30 -4.59 27.60
C GLU A 31 8.97 -6.07 27.81
N THR A 32 8.59 -6.74 26.74
CA THR A 32 8.50 -8.20 26.65
C THR A 32 9.44 -8.68 25.55
N VAL A 33 10.32 -9.62 25.88
CA VAL A 33 11.33 -10.15 24.96
C VAL A 33 10.94 -11.55 24.54
N PHE A 34 10.93 -11.79 23.21
CA PHE A 34 10.67 -13.10 22.61
C PHE A 34 11.93 -13.59 21.88
N ASP A 35 12.27 -14.87 22.00
CA ASP A 35 13.26 -15.50 21.15
C ASP A 35 12.67 -15.67 19.73
N ILE A 36 13.31 -15.07 18.73
CA ILE A 36 12.82 -15.13 17.34
C ILE A 36 12.77 -16.57 16.83
N ALA A 37 13.68 -17.43 17.30
CA ALA A 37 13.68 -18.85 16.93
C ALA A 37 12.47 -19.63 17.48
N ALA A 38 11.78 -19.10 18.51
CA ALA A 38 10.61 -19.69 19.12
C ALA A 38 9.29 -19.04 18.64
N VAL A 39 9.37 -18.06 17.72
CA VAL A 39 8.21 -17.38 17.16
C VAL A 39 7.88 -18.00 15.80
N ASP A 40 6.82 -18.80 15.74
CA ASP A 40 6.37 -19.44 14.51
C ASP A 40 5.71 -18.43 13.54
N SER A 41 4.98 -17.46 14.07
CA SER A 41 4.36 -16.39 13.29
C SER A 41 4.03 -15.18 14.17
N ILE A 42 4.05 -13.99 13.57
CA ILE A 42 3.50 -12.78 14.16
C ILE A 42 2.23 -12.47 13.38
N THR A 43 1.07 -12.71 13.99
CA THR A 43 -0.21 -12.29 13.43
C THR A 43 -0.69 -11.08 14.23
N PHE A 44 -1.08 -10.06 13.52
CA PHE A 44 -1.83 -8.96 14.11
C PHE A 44 -3.31 -9.30 13.90
N ASP A 45 -3.92 -9.94 14.90
CA ASP A 45 -5.36 -10.20 14.89
C ASP A 45 -6.06 -8.86 14.74
N GLY A 46 -6.76 -8.74 13.62
CA GLY A 46 -7.42 -7.51 13.22
C GLY A 46 -8.63 -7.14 14.04
N ASN A 47 -8.48 -6.98 15.35
CA ASN A 47 -9.15 -5.88 15.98
C ASN A 47 -8.52 -4.65 15.33
N VAL A 48 -9.18 -4.14 14.31
CA VAL A 48 -8.89 -2.83 13.74
C VAL A 48 -8.75 -1.93 14.95
N ILE A 49 -7.51 -1.58 15.32
CA ILE A 49 -7.29 -0.54 16.32
C ILE A 49 -8.03 0.62 15.71
N GLU A 50 -9.09 1.04 16.38
CA GLU A 50 -9.97 2.09 15.88
C GLU A 50 -9.08 3.28 15.52
N GLY A 51 -8.97 3.61 14.22
CA GLY A 51 -8.09 4.66 13.72
C GLY A 51 -6.83 4.24 12.97
N ILE A 52 -6.36 2.98 13.04
CA ILE A 52 -5.24 2.53 12.17
C ILE A 52 -5.73 2.44 10.73
N GLY A 53 -4.95 3.03 9.83
CA GLY A 53 -5.24 3.04 8.40
C GLY A 53 -6.29 4.07 7.99
N ARG A 54 -6.60 5.06 8.82
CA ARG A 54 -7.44 6.19 8.47
C ARG A 54 -6.60 7.38 8.03
N PHE A 55 -7.08 8.04 6.98
CA PHE A 55 -6.38 9.13 6.32
C PHE A 55 -7.33 10.31 6.16
N SER A 56 -6.94 11.47 6.67
CA SER A 56 -7.70 12.72 6.47
C SER A 56 -7.58 13.18 5.01
N VAL A 57 -8.72 13.38 4.39
CA VAL A 57 -8.86 13.91 3.02
C VAL A 57 -9.58 15.25 2.98
N SER A 58 -10.05 15.71 4.12
CA SER A 58 -10.54 17.07 4.41
C SER A 58 -10.52 17.29 5.92
N ASP A 59 -10.88 18.49 6.39
CA ASP A 59 -10.97 18.81 7.83
C ASP A 59 -11.95 17.90 8.59
N THR A 60 -12.88 17.26 7.88
CA THR A 60 -13.97 16.48 8.51
C THR A 60 -14.11 15.08 7.94
N THR A 61 -13.33 14.71 6.91
CA THR A 61 -13.50 13.44 6.21
C THR A 61 -12.28 12.56 6.36
N LEU A 62 -12.50 11.37 6.88
CA LEU A 62 -11.54 10.29 6.97
C LEU A 62 -11.89 9.18 5.97
N VAL A 63 -10.88 8.61 5.33
CA VAL A 63 -11.02 7.46 4.44
C VAL A 63 -10.07 6.35 4.86
N THR A 64 -10.34 5.13 4.37
CA THR A 64 -9.41 4.00 4.37
C THR A 64 -9.08 3.65 2.93
N PHE A 65 -7.85 3.23 2.66
CA PHE A 65 -7.46 2.70 1.37
C PHE A 65 -7.75 1.21 1.28
N SER A 66 -7.88 0.70 0.05
CA SER A 66 -7.96 -0.73 -0.23
C SER A 66 -6.70 -1.47 0.23
N LYS A 67 -6.80 -2.77 0.42
CA LYS A 67 -5.67 -3.64 0.79
C LYS A 67 -4.58 -3.72 -0.28
N GLY A 68 -4.91 -3.46 -1.54
CA GLY A 68 -3.99 -3.53 -2.67
C GLY A 68 -4.49 -2.75 -3.88
N ASN A 69 -3.72 -2.80 -4.97
CA ASN A 69 -4.06 -2.14 -6.22
C ASN A 69 -5.34 -2.69 -6.83
N LEU A 70 -6.15 -1.81 -7.40
CA LEU A 70 -7.34 -2.21 -8.16
C LEU A 70 -6.90 -2.97 -9.42
N GLN A 71 -7.54 -4.10 -9.70
CA GLN A 71 -7.28 -4.95 -10.84
C GLN A 71 -8.58 -5.29 -11.56
N TYR A 72 -8.50 -5.43 -12.89
CA TYR A 72 -9.60 -5.81 -13.74
C TYR A 72 -9.23 -6.99 -14.62
N HIS A 73 -10.17 -7.93 -14.82
CA HIS A 73 -10.05 -9.07 -15.73
C HIS A 73 -10.98 -8.88 -16.92
N PRO A 74 -10.49 -8.44 -18.09
CA PRO A 74 -11.32 -8.06 -19.23
C PRO A 74 -12.27 -9.14 -19.72
N LYS A 75 -11.76 -10.36 -19.89
CA LYS A 75 -12.55 -11.48 -20.43
C LYS A 75 -13.74 -11.86 -19.54
N ASN A 76 -13.59 -11.73 -18.22
CA ASN A 76 -14.61 -12.14 -17.27
C ASN A 76 -15.45 -10.97 -16.76
N ASP A 77 -15.06 -9.72 -17.09
CA ASP A 77 -15.65 -8.50 -16.54
C ASP A 77 -15.63 -8.48 -15.00
N GLU A 78 -14.50 -8.84 -14.42
CA GLU A 78 -14.31 -8.97 -12.97
C GLU A 78 -13.36 -7.91 -12.44
N TRP A 79 -13.71 -7.34 -11.26
CA TRP A 79 -12.86 -6.42 -10.53
C TRP A 79 -12.45 -7.02 -9.18
N ARG A 80 -11.23 -6.73 -8.77
CA ARG A 80 -10.72 -7.10 -7.44
C ARG A 80 -9.68 -6.11 -6.96
N PHE A 81 -9.35 -6.17 -5.67
CA PHE A 81 -8.08 -5.64 -5.16
C PHE A 81 -7.04 -6.74 -5.09
N ALA A 82 -5.81 -6.43 -5.43
CA ALA A 82 -4.65 -7.26 -5.15
C ALA A 82 -4.54 -7.53 -3.63
N ASP A 83 -3.80 -8.57 -3.24
CA ASP A 83 -3.72 -8.94 -1.83
C ASP A 83 -2.87 -7.97 -1.00
N HIS A 84 -1.88 -7.33 -1.63
CA HIS A 84 -1.01 -6.35 -0.98
C HIS A 84 -0.85 -5.09 -1.82
N GLN A 85 -0.52 -3.97 -1.18
CA GLN A 85 -0.25 -2.69 -1.85
C GLN A 85 0.99 -2.76 -2.77
N THR A 86 1.88 -3.71 -2.54
CA THR A 86 3.08 -3.94 -3.34
C THR A 86 2.85 -4.82 -4.57
N ASP A 87 1.67 -5.43 -4.69
CA ASP A 87 1.35 -6.29 -5.81
C ASP A 87 0.98 -5.46 -7.04
N PHE A 88 1.55 -5.80 -8.20
CA PHE A 88 1.27 -5.15 -9.47
C PHE A 88 1.39 -6.15 -10.63
N VAL A 89 0.64 -5.89 -11.69
CA VAL A 89 0.58 -6.76 -12.87
C VAL A 89 1.83 -6.62 -13.76
N GLY A 90 2.42 -5.43 -13.79
CA GLY A 90 3.67 -5.19 -14.51
C GLY A 90 3.53 -5.33 -16.04
N ASN A 91 4.45 -6.06 -16.66
CA ASN A 91 4.55 -6.18 -18.12
C ASN A 91 3.33 -6.83 -18.78
N SER A 92 2.53 -7.59 -18.05
CA SER A 92 1.30 -8.19 -18.58
C SER A 92 0.25 -7.15 -19.00
N ASN A 93 0.35 -5.90 -18.50
CA ASN A 93 -0.44 -4.77 -18.98
C ASN A 93 -0.22 -4.46 -20.48
N ALA A 94 0.85 -4.95 -21.10
CA ALA A 94 1.05 -4.82 -22.56
C ALA A 94 -0.02 -5.56 -23.39
N ASN A 95 -0.75 -6.49 -22.77
CA ASN A 95 -1.79 -7.30 -23.43
C ASN A 95 -3.20 -6.71 -23.30
N ILE A 96 -3.34 -5.46 -22.83
CA ILE A 96 -4.66 -4.85 -22.58
C ILE A 96 -5.54 -4.91 -23.84
N SER A 97 -6.64 -5.63 -23.72
CA SER A 97 -7.70 -5.71 -24.74
C SER A 97 -8.99 -6.19 -24.08
N PRO A 98 -10.17 -5.97 -24.70
CA PRO A 98 -11.45 -6.42 -24.16
C PRO A 98 -11.59 -7.95 -24.01
N THR A 99 -10.71 -8.72 -24.65
CA THR A 99 -10.75 -10.19 -24.64
C THR A 99 -9.56 -10.80 -23.91
N TYR A 100 -8.71 -9.99 -23.29
CA TYR A 100 -7.53 -10.49 -22.58
C TYR A 100 -7.94 -11.38 -21.40
N ASP A 101 -7.35 -12.59 -21.35
CA ASP A 101 -7.60 -13.59 -20.32
C ASP A 101 -6.53 -13.50 -19.23
N GLY A 102 -6.57 -12.42 -18.48
CA GLY A 102 -5.65 -12.12 -17.38
C GLY A 102 -6.01 -10.82 -16.70
N TRP A 103 -5.33 -10.54 -15.61
CA TRP A 103 -5.52 -9.31 -14.84
C TRP A 103 -4.73 -8.15 -15.43
N ILE A 104 -5.29 -6.95 -15.34
CA ILE A 104 -4.65 -5.67 -15.64
C ILE A 104 -4.83 -4.73 -14.43
N ASP A 105 -3.89 -3.81 -14.23
CA ASP A 105 -3.93 -2.75 -13.21
C ASP A 105 -3.53 -1.38 -13.77
N LEU A 106 -3.43 -1.28 -15.09
CA LEU A 106 -3.19 -0.03 -15.82
C LEU A 106 -4.41 0.31 -16.68
N PHE A 107 -5.19 1.26 -16.25
CA PHE A 107 -6.36 1.77 -16.97
C PHE A 107 -6.52 3.28 -16.75
N GLY A 108 -7.17 3.96 -17.70
CA GLY A 108 -7.37 5.41 -17.66
C GLY A 108 -8.27 5.85 -16.50
N LYS A 109 -7.97 6.98 -15.90
CA LYS A 109 -8.86 7.57 -14.89
C LYS A 109 -10.24 7.82 -15.47
N GLY A 110 -11.28 7.44 -14.74
CA GLY A 110 -12.65 7.65 -15.15
C GLY A 110 -13.15 6.69 -16.21
N THR A 111 -12.51 5.54 -16.38
CA THR A 111 -12.90 4.50 -17.34
C THR A 111 -13.65 3.34 -16.68
N GLY A 112 -14.41 3.60 -15.61
CA GLY A 112 -15.15 2.56 -14.89
C GLY A 112 -16.12 1.74 -15.73
N ASN A 113 -16.59 2.30 -16.85
CA ASN A 113 -17.45 1.62 -17.83
C ASN A 113 -16.71 1.12 -19.08
N ASN A 114 -15.40 1.37 -19.19
CA ASN A 114 -14.56 0.93 -20.30
C ASN A 114 -13.08 0.83 -19.88
N PRO A 115 -12.75 -0.08 -18.95
CA PRO A 115 -11.43 -0.13 -18.31
C PRO A 115 -10.30 -0.53 -19.26
N THR A 116 -10.59 -1.13 -20.40
CA THR A 116 -9.58 -1.46 -21.42
C THR A 116 -9.30 -0.33 -22.39
N CYS A 117 -9.97 0.83 -22.25
CA CYS A 117 -9.69 2.02 -23.04
C CYS A 117 -8.39 2.67 -22.54
N CYS A 118 -7.32 2.54 -23.32
CA CYS A 118 -6.02 3.16 -23.06
C CYS A 118 -5.71 4.13 -24.20
N SER A 119 -6.51 5.20 -24.32
CA SER A 119 -6.37 6.21 -25.37
C SER A 119 -5.54 7.41 -24.87
N ASN A 120 -4.82 8.06 -25.78
CA ASN A 120 -4.21 9.37 -25.57
C ASN A 120 -5.08 10.53 -26.09
N VAL A 121 -6.29 10.23 -26.54
CA VAL A 121 -7.26 11.21 -27.04
C VAL A 121 -8.14 11.67 -25.90
N HIS A 122 -8.11 12.96 -25.56
CA HIS A 122 -8.86 13.53 -24.45
C HIS A 122 -10.38 13.32 -24.59
N ALA A 123 -10.90 13.33 -25.80
CA ALA A 123 -12.32 13.12 -26.07
C ALA A 123 -12.83 11.73 -25.63
N ASP A 124 -11.96 10.72 -25.60
CA ASP A 124 -12.33 9.37 -25.17
C ASP A 124 -12.59 9.28 -23.65
N TYR A 125 -12.17 10.31 -22.90
CA TYR A 125 -12.38 10.46 -21.46
C TYR A 125 -13.37 11.58 -21.11
N ALA A 126 -14.17 12.03 -22.07
CA ALA A 126 -15.10 13.14 -21.91
C ALA A 126 -16.18 12.89 -20.84
N VAL A 127 -16.54 11.63 -20.64
CA VAL A 127 -17.43 11.19 -19.56
C VAL A 127 -16.63 10.38 -18.57
N SER A 128 -16.35 10.97 -17.43
CA SER A 128 -15.63 10.27 -16.35
C SER A 128 -16.61 9.42 -15.56
N VAL A 129 -16.35 8.12 -15.52
CA VAL A 129 -17.07 7.15 -14.70
C VAL A 129 -16.10 6.57 -13.69
N ASP A 130 -16.38 6.74 -12.38
CA ASP A 130 -15.53 6.18 -11.33
C ASP A 130 -15.56 4.65 -11.37
N TRP A 131 -14.43 4.01 -11.07
CA TRP A 131 -14.34 2.55 -11.03
C TRP A 131 -15.23 1.94 -9.95
N GLY A 132 -15.51 2.68 -8.89
CA GLY A 132 -16.34 2.25 -7.78
C GLY A 132 -17.79 1.98 -8.13
N VAL A 133 -18.28 2.37 -9.34
CA VAL A 133 -19.61 1.99 -9.81
C VAL A 133 -19.75 0.49 -10.04
N ASN A 134 -18.62 -0.22 -10.10
CA ASN A 134 -18.58 -1.66 -10.30
C ASN A 134 -18.59 -2.43 -8.97
N THR A 135 -18.98 -3.68 -9.02
CA THR A 135 -18.73 -4.65 -7.95
C THR A 135 -17.24 -4.97 -7.91
N ILE A 136 -16.57 -4.79 -6.79
CA ILE A 136 -15.13 -5.08 -6.64
C ILE A 136 -14.98 -6.22 -5.64
N GLY A 137 -14.59 -7.39 -6.12
CA GLY A 137 -14.59 -8.61 -5.31
C GLY A 137 -16.01 -8.94 -4.81
N ASN A 138 -16.20 -8.94 -3.50
CA ASN A 138 -17.51 -9.18 -2.87
C ASN A 138 -18.22 -7.89 -2.43
N ASP A 139 -17.62 -6.72 -2.68
CA ASP A 139 -18.17 -5.45 -2.24
C ASP A 139 -19.19 -4.92 -3.27
N ALA A 140 -20.30 -4.43 -2.76
CA ALA A 140 -21.37 -3.88 -3.61
C ALA A 140 -20.88 -2.64 -4.38
N PRO A 141 -21.49 -2.33 -5.54
CA PRO A 141 -21.22 -1.10 -6.26
C PRO A 141 -21.31 0.15 -5.35
N ASN A 142 -20.43 1.10 -5.58
CA ASN A 142 -20.29 2.35 -4.81
C ASN A 142 -19.82 2.19 -3.35
N THR A 143 -19.32 1.03 -2.97
CA THR A 143 -18.60 0.86 -1.70
C THR A 143 -17.24 1.58 -1.75
N TRP A 144 -16.57 1.56 -2.89
CA TRP A 144 -15.27 2.17 -3.14
C TRP A 144 -15.41 3.36 -4.09
N ARG A 145 -14.46 4.28 -4.03
CA ARG A 145 -14.36 5.42 -4.95
C ARG A 145 -12.93 5.90 -5.10
N SER A 146 -12.65 6.59 -6.18
CA SER A 146 -11.43 7.36 -6.32
C SER A 146 -11.46 8.61 -5.45
N LEU A 147 -10.31 9.04 -4.96
CA LEU A 147 -10.18 10.37 -4.35
C LEU A 147 -10.26 11.45 -5.43
N THR A 148 -10.90 12.55 -5.08
CA THR A 148 -10.90 13.76 -5.91
C THR A 148 -9.53 14.46 -5.86
N TYR A 149 -9.30 15.38 -6.79
CA TYR A 149 -8.09 16.22 -6.77
C TYR A 149 -7.92 16.96 -5.44
N SER A 150 -8.99 17.53 -4.91
CA SER A 150 -8.94 18.28 -3.64
C SER A 150 -8.60 17.36 -2.45
N GLU A 151 -9.13 16.15 -2.42
CA GLU A 151 -8.83 15.15 -1.39
C GLU A 151 -7.38 14.68 -1.46
N TRP A 152 -6.86 14.42 -2.66
CA TRP A 152 -5.44 14.14 -2.85
C TRP A 152 -4.56 15.31 -2.42
N SER A 153 -4.93 16.54 -2.79
CA SER A 153 -4.19 17.74 -2.37
C SER A 153 -4.19 17.91 -0.86
N TYR A 154 -5.31 17.66 -0.20
CA TYR A 154 -5.41 17.72 1.26
C TYR A 154 -4.52 16.66 1.92
N LEU A 155 -4.65 15.41 1.49
CA LEU A 155 -3.86 14.29 2.01
C LEU A 155 -2.35 14.52 1.91
N LEU A 156 -1.89 15.09 0.79
CA LEU A 156 -0.47 15.26 0.49
C LEU A 156 0.13 16.53 1.11
N ASN A 157 -0.66 17.60 1.27
CA ASN A 157 -0.11 18.93 1.53
C ASN A 157 -0.72 19.63 2.74
N THR A 158 -1.92 19.23 3.18
CA THR A 158 -2.72 20.06 4.10
C THR A 158 -2.99 19.38 5.44
N ARG A 159 -3.23 18.08 5.47
CA ARG A 159 -3.48 17.35 6.71
C ARG A 159 -2.33 17.54 7.71
N ASP A 160 -2.62 17.40 8.97
CA ASP A 160 -1.61 17.49 10.03
C ASP A 160 -0.43 16.55 9.75
N ASN A 161 0.80 17.08 9.86
CA ASN A 161 2.04 16.36 9.59
C ASN A 161 2.16 15.76 8.18
N ALA A 162 1.45 16.27 7.17
CA ALA A 162 1.41 15.72 5.81
C ALA A 162 2.80 15.36 5.27
N SER A 163 3.79 16.23 5.42
CA SER A 163 5.17 16.03 4.94
C SER A 163 5.92 14.92 5.67
N ALA A 164 5.55 14.61 6.91
CA ALA A 164 6.14 13.52 7.69
C ALA A 164 5.43 12.18 7.44
N LEU A 165 4.18 12.22 6.99
CA LEU A 165 3.33 11.06 6.75
C LEU A 165 3.36 10.57 5.29
N CYS A 166 4.29 11.08 4.49
CA CYS A 166 4.43 10.70 3.08
C CYS A 166 5.92 10.71 2.70
N GLY A 167 6.34 9.72 1.95
CA GLY A 167 7.74 9.62 1.53
C GLY A 167 8.00 8.50 0.54
N VAL A 168 9.21 8.47 0.00
CA VAL A 168 9.68 7.38 -0.86
C VAL A 168 10.30 6.30 0.00
N ALA A 169 9.89 5.07 -0.20
CA ALA A 169 10.40 3.91 0.52
C ALA A 169 10.43 2.66 -0.37
N GLN A 170 11.12 1.63 0.11
CA GLN A 170 11.04 0.28 -0.45
C GLN A 170 10.30 -0.61 0.54
N VAL A 171 9.22 -1.23 0.08
CA VAL A 171 8.42 -2.17 0.87
C VAL A 171 8.37 -3.51 0.13
N ALA A 172 8.74 -4.60 0.80
CA ALA A 172 8.82 -5.94 0.19
C ALA A 172 9.64 -5.98 -1.13
N GLY A 173 10.70 -5.18 -1.21
CA GLY A 173 11.55 -5.09 -2.40
C GLY A 173 11.00 -4.18 -3.52
N VAL A 174 9.81 -3.60 -3.37
CA VAL A 174 9.18 -2.71 -4.34
C VAL A 174 9.39 -1.25 -3.92
N ASN A 175 9.95 -0.45 -4.82
CA ASN A 175 10.13 0.98 -4.60
C ASN A 175 8.83 1.74 -4.90
N GLY A 176 8.45 2.66 -4.03
CA GLY A 176 7.25 3.45 -4.23
C GLY A 176 7.12 4.62 -3.27
N MET A 177 6.01 5.33 -3.39
CA MET A 177 5.60 6.34 -2.44
C MET A 177 4.74 5.67 -1.36
N VAL A 178 5.05 5.93 -0.11
CA VAL A 178 4.31 5.43 1.05
C VAL A 178 3.52 6.57 1.66
N PHE A 179 2.26 6.30 1.98
CA PHE A 179 1.39 7.17 2.76
C PHE A 179 1.12 6.49 4.09
N LEU A 180 1.41 7.17 5.17
CA LEU A 180 1.12 6.70 6.52
C LEU A 180 -0.21 7.28 7.01
N PRO A 181 -0.99 6.54 7.82
CA PRO A 181 -2.23 7.05 8.38
C PRO A 181 -1.98 8.17 9.40
N ASP A 182 -3.04 8.92 9.73
CA ASP A 182 -2.92 10.10 10.59
C ASP A 182 -2.44 9.81 12.01
N ASN A 183 -2.68 8.60 12.47
CA ASN A 183 -2.31 8.16 13.81
C ASN A 183 -1.02 7.31 13.86
N TRP A 184 -0.21 7.42 12.85
CA TRP A 184 1.08 6.70 12.76
C TRP A 184 2.10 7.17 13.79
#